data_dc92141c204545effa32afec201fb053
#
_entry.id   dc92141c204545effa32afec201fb053
#
_cell.length_a   1.000
_cell.length_b   1.000
_cell.length_c   1.000
_cell.angle_alpha   90.00
_cell.angle_beta   90.00
_cell.angle_gamma   90.00
#
_symmetry.space_group_name_H-M   'P 1'
#
loop_
_entity.id
_entity.type
_entity.pdbx_description
1 polymer ?
#
loop_
_entity_poly.entity_id
_entity_poly.type
_entity_poly.pdbx_seq_one_letter_code
_entity_poly.pdbx_strand_id
1 'polypeptide(L)'
;MRSVSMLWQNVEQFVVPTADATSGTMADFVALKGKAAALGNKNSGTIGSNKVLLGGLGLDIEKDFELMYAGYGPSADAMANGQVAALGAPAGPPTGAITKLMAANEGKFTLLNVTPDEAAKMDGGRNLWVPYTISAGTYPGQDKDVVTIAQPNFLAVNADVPEEHVYLLTKAMFENLPFLQAIHPATKAMAVEKAMAGLPVPLHPGAAKYYKEVGLDIPDRLMAK
;
A
#
# COMPACT_ATOMS: atom_id res chain seq x y z
N MET A 1 20.09 -7.55 5.52
CA MET A 1 19.14 -7.12 4.47
C MET A 1 19.63 -5.83 3.85
N ARG A 2 19.48 -5.69 2.54
CA ARG A 2 19.81 -4.50 1.75
C ARG A 2 18.68 -4.19 0.78
N SER A 3 18.43 -2.91 0.52
CA SER A 3 17.47 -2.49 -0.51
C SER A 3 18.06 -2.66 -1.91
N VAL A 4 17.19 -2.98 -2.86
CA VAL A 4 17.52 -2.95 -4.29
C VAL A 4 16.83 -1.75 -4.94
N SER A 5 15.51 -1.67 -4.86
CA SER A 5 14.71 -0.63 -5.49
C SER A 5 13.37 -0.42 -4.78
N MET A 6 12.89 0.80 -4.73
CA MET A 6 11.46 1.07 -4.58
C MET A 6 10.76 0.62 -5.88
N LEU A 7 9.63 -0.05 -5.75
CA LEU A 7 8.86 -0.57 -6.89
C LEU A 7 7.64 0.33 -7.16
N TRP A 8 6.70 0.37 -6.23
CA TRP A 8 5.52 1.25 -6.25
C TRP A 8 5.07 1.55 -4.83
N GLN A 9 4.16 2.48 -4.67
CA GLN A 9 3.57 2.75 -3.37
C GLN A 9 2.55 1.67 -3.00
N ASN A 10 2.68 1.15 -1.80
CA ASN A 10 1.68 0.30 -1.16
C ASN A 10 0.70 1.22 -0.44
N VAL A 11 -0.41 1.50 -1.12
CA VAL A 11 -1.38 2.52 -0.73
C VAL A 11 -2.43 1.91 0.18
N GLU A 12 -2.66 2.52 1.33
CA GLU A 12 -3.71 2.10 2.25
C GLU A 12 -5.08 2.47 1.67
N GLN A 13 -5.95 1.49 1.55
CA GLN A 13 -7.27 1.64 0.96
C GLN A 13 -8.31 1.07 1.92
N PHE A 14 -9.06 1.96 2.55
CA PHE A 14 -10.13 1.62 3.48
C PHE A 14 -11.47 1.81 2.78
N VAL A 15 -12.24 0.73 2.68
CA VAL A 15 -13.54 0.72 1.99
C VAL A 15 -14.64 0.39 3.00
N VAL A 16 -15.74 1.13 2.92
CA VAL A 16 -16.94 0.94 3.73
C VAL A 16 -18.20 1.05 2.86
N PRO A 17 -19.37 0.58 3.31
CA PRO A 17 -20.63 0.91 2.67
C PRO A 17 -20.83 2.43 2.64
N THR A 18 -21.27 2.97 1.51
CA THR A 18 -21.52 4.42 1.35
C THR A 18 -22.52 4.95 2.39
N ALA A 19 -23.48 4.12 2.81
CA ALA A 19 -24.45 4.46 3.86
C ALA A 19 -23.80 4.71 5.23
N ASP A 20 -22.62 4.14 5.49
CA ASP A 20 -21.88 4.29 6.74
C ASP A 20 -20.80 5.40 6.64
N ALA A 21 -20.58 5.97 5.46
CA ALA A 21 -19.58 7.01 5.21
C ALA A 21 -20.18 8.42 5.42
N THR A 22 -20.36 8.83 6.66
CA THR A 22 -20.97 10.14 7.01
C THR A 22 -19.97 11.29 6.92
N SER A 23 -18.74 11.08 7.37
CA SER A 23 -17.65 12.06 7.29
C SER A 23 -16.78 11.87 6.04
N GLY A 24 -16.76 10.66 5.50
CA GLY A 24 -15.87 10.24 4.43
C GLY A 24 -14.40 10.11 4.86
N THR A 25 -14.14 10.00 6.17
CA THR A 25 -12.80 9.86 6.76
C THR A 25 -12.67 8.60 7.61
N MET A 26 -11.50 8.36 8.18
CA MET A 26 -11.27 7.22 9.08
C MET A 26 -12.13 7.27 10.36
N ALA A 27 -12.74 8.40 10.69
CA ALA A 27 -13.73 8.48 11.76
C ALA A 27 -14.92 7.54 11.52
N ASP A 28 -15.35 7.38 10.26
CA ASP A 28 -16.42 6.44 9.90
C ASP A 28 -15.98 4.99 10.11
N PHE A 29 -14.70 4.66 9.81
CA PHE A 29 -14.15 3.34 10.10
C PHE A 29 -14.15 3.03 11.59
N VAL A 30 -13.75 4.01 12.41
CA VAL A 30 -13.77 3.89 13.89
C VAL A 30 -15.20 3.66 14.41
N ALA A 31 -16.20 4.28 13.79
CA ALA A 31 -17.61 4.11 14.14
C ALA A 31 -18.16 2.69 13.87
N LEU A 32 -17.46 1.89 13.05
CA LEU A 32 -17.84 0.50 12.77
C LEU A 32 -17.37 -0.50 13.84
N LYS A 33 -16.81 -0.04 14.94
CA LYS A 33 -16.46 -0.89 16.09
C LYS A 33 -17.62 -1.82 16.50
N GLY A 34 -17.31 -3.10 16.69
CA GLY A 34 -18.29 -4.16 16.96
C GLY A 34 -18.86 -4.84 15.71
N LYS A 35 -18.50 -4.37 14.52
CA LYS A 35 -18.91 -5.00 13.25
C LYS A 35 -17.85 -5.98 12.74
N ALA A 36 -18.24 -6.81 11.77
CA ALA A 36 -17.29 -7.66 11.06
C ALA A 36 -16.42 -6.83 10.11
N ALA A 37 -15.10 -7.12 10.06
CA ALA A 37 -14.13 -6.45 9.20
C ALA A 37 -13.16 -7.43 8.55
N ALA A 38 -12.78 -7.17 7.30
CA ALA A 38 -11.77 -7.92 6.55
C ALA A 38 -10.49 -7.09 6.43
N LEU A 39 -9.50 -7.37 7.28
CA LEU A 39 -8.27 -6.59 7.44
C LEU A 39 -7.01 -7.36 7.03
N GLY A 40 -7.17 -8.45 6.28
CA GLY A 40 -6.09 -9.26 5.72
C GLY A 40 -6.08 -10.70 6.24
N ASN A 41 -5.24 -11.52 5.62
CA ASN A 41 -5.02 -12.90 6.05
C ASN A 41 -4.32 -12.94 7.42
N LYS A 42 -4.59 -13.99 8.18
CA LYS A 42 -3.87 -14.26 9.42
C LYS A 42 -2.35 -14.34 9.16
N ASN A 43 -1.57 -13.66 9.97
CA ASN A 43 -0.11 -13.58 9.86
C ASN A 43 0.42 -12.92 8.55
N SER A 44 -0.42 -12.16 7.83
CA SER A 44 0.03 -11.39 6.66
C SER A 44 0.56 -10.01 7.03
N GLY A 45 1.33 -9.40 6.11
CA GLY A 45 1.72 -7.99 6.25
C GLY A 45 0.52 -7.06 6.29
N THR A 46 -0.56 -7.37 5.56
CA THR A 46 -1.81 -6.60 5.55
C THR A 46 -2.44 -6.48 6.94
N ILE A 47 -2.61 -7.61 7.66
CA ILE A 47 -3.16 -7.56 9.02
C ILE A 47 -2.21 -6.82 9.97
N GLY A 48 -0.89 -6.97 9.76
CA GLY A 48 0.13 -6.25 10.54
C GLY A 48 0.06 -4.73 10.35
N SER A 49 -0.03 -4.25 9.11
CA SER A 49 -0.23 -2.82 8.78
C SER A 49 -1.52 -2.30 9.41
N ASN A 50 -2.65 -2.97 9.16
CA ASN A 50 -3.94 -2.55 9.70
C ASN A 50 -3.94 -2.51 11.24
N LYS A 51 -3.28 -3.47 11.92
CA LYS A 51 -3.14 -3.46 13.38
C LYS A 51 -2.40 -2.22 13.88
N VAL A 52 -1.33 -1.83 13.20
CA VAL A 52 -0.54 -0.64 13.55
C VAL A 52 -1.34 0.63 13.29
N LEU A 53 -1.89 0.78 12.09
CA LEU A 53 -2.57 1.99 11.65
C LEU A 53 -3.85 2.26 12.46
N LEU A 54 -4.70 1.25 12.59
CA LEU A 54 -5.95 1.37 13.35
C LEU A 54 -5.68 1.48 14.85
N GLY A 55 -4.59 0.88 15.35
CA GLY A 55 -4.11 1.08 16.72
C GLY A 55 -3.77 2.54 17.01
N GLY A 56 -3.21 3.27 16.05
CA GLY A 56 -2.97 4.72 16.15
C GLY A 56 -4.26 5.54 16.29
N LEU A 57 -5.37 5.02 15.80
CA LEU A 57 -6.71 5.61 15.96
C LEU A 57 -7.44 5.12 17.25
N GLY A 58 -6.76 4.36 18.09
CA GLY A 58 -7.31 3.85 19.36
C GLY A 58 -8.11 2.55 19.23
N LEU A 59 -7.96 1.82 18.11
CA LEU A 59 -8.65 0.55 17.90
C LEU A 59 -7.72 -0.65 18.18
N ASP A 60 -8.21 -1.60 18.95
CA ASP A 60 -7.64 -2.95 19.02
C ASP A 60 -8.42 -3.84 18.05
N ILE A 61 -7.87 -4.08 16.87
CA ILE A 61 -8.60 -4.77 15.79
C ILE A 61 -9.07 -6.17 16.19
N GLU A 62 -8.36 -6.84 17.10
CA GLU A 62 -8.69 -8.20 17.55
C GLU A 62 -9.82 -8.21 18.61
N LYS A 63 -10.08 -7.08 19.26
CA LYS A 63 -11.16 -6.93 20.26
C LYS A 63 -12.35 -6.12 19.76
N ASP A 64 -12.05 -5.14 18.89
CA ASP A 64 -13.02 -4.15 18.44
C ASP A 64 -13.76 -4.56 17.17
N PHE A 65 -13.32 -5.64 16.49
CA PHE A 65 -13.96 -6.14 15.29
C PHE A 65 -14.09 -7.68 15.30
N GLU A 66 -15.11 -8.19 14.63
CA GLU A 66 -15.21 -9.59 14.26
C GLU A 66 -14.35 -9.80 12.99
N LEU A 67 -13.10 -10.28 13.15
CA LEU A 67 -12.17 -10.37 12.04
C LEU A 67 -12.46 -11.53 11.11
N MET A 68 -12.72 -11.22 9.83
CA MET A 68 -12.68 -12.17 8.75
C MET A 68 -11.27 -12.19 8.14
N TYR A 69 -10.54 -13.27 8.34
CA TYR A 69 -9.20 -13.44 7.78
C TYR A 69 -9.26 -13.98 6.36
N ALA A 70 -9.06 -13.11 5.37
CA ALA A 70 -9.13 -13.47 3.96
C ALA A 70 -8.22 -12.57 3.10
N GLY A 71 -7.89 -13.04 1.90
CA GLY A 71 -7.23 -12.22 0.87
C GLY A 71 -8.20 -11.22 0.26
N TYR A 72 -7.69 -10.28 -0.53
CA TYR A 72 -8.48 -9.14 -1.04
C TYR A 72 -9.73 -9.53 -1.84
N GLY A 73 -9.64 -10.55 -2.72
CA GLY A 73 -10.79 -11.03 -3.50
C GLY A 73 -11.93 -11.53 -2.62
N PRO A 74 -11.72 -12.58 -1.81
CA PRO A 74 -12.74 -13.07 -0.87
C PRO A 74 -13.24 -12.00 0.11
N SER A 75 -12.38 -11.06 0.54
CA SER A 75 -12.80 -9.94 1.40
C SER A 75 -13.77 -8.98 0.69
N ALA A 76 -13.51 -8.67 -0.58
CA ALA A 76 -14.38 -7.86 -1.40
C ALA A 76 -15.72 -8.57 -1.69
N ASP A 77 -15.68 -9.87 -1.96
CA ASP A 77 -16.90 -10.68 -2.15
C ASP A 77 -17.74 -10.74 -0.85
N ALA A 78 -17.10 -10.88 0.31
CA ALA A 78 -17.77 -10.84 1.62
C ALA A 78 -18.42 -9.46 1.88
N MET A 79 -17.74 -8.37 1.52
CA MET A 79 -18.31 -7.02 1.62
C MET A 79 -19.51 -6.84 0.69
N ALA A 80 -19.43 -7.29 -0.56
CA ALA A 80 -20.55 -7.25 -1.50
C ALA A 80 -21.78 -7.99 -0.98
N ASN A 81 -21.57 -9.08 -0.23
CA ASN A 81 -22.61 -9.91 0.38
C ASN A 81 -23.07 -9.40 1.77
N GLY A 82 -22.55 -8.28 2.26
CA GLY A 82 -22.90 -7.72 3.57
C GLY A 82 -22.38 -8.53 4.77
N GLN A 83 -21.41 -9.40 4.56
CA GLN A 83 -20.79 -10.22 5.61
C GLN A 83 -19.73 -9.46 6.41
N VAL A 84 -19.15 -8.41 5.84
CA VAL A 84 -18.25 -7.48 6.52
C VAL A 84 -18.66 -6.04 6.23
N ALA A 85 -18.49 -5.16 7.22
CA ALA A 85 -18.80 -3.74 7.12
C ALA A 85 -17.56 -2.88 6.80
N ALA A 86 -16.37 -3.45 6.88
CA ALA A 86 -15.13 -2.72 6.64
C ALA A 86 -14.10 -3.60 5.95
N LEU A 87 -13.34 -3.01 5.03
CA LEU A 87 -12.23 -3.64 4.31
C LEU A 87 -11.00 -2.73 4.37
N GLY A 88 -9.84 -3.30 4.72
CA GLY A 88 -8.54 -2.63 4.62
C GLY A 88 -7.64 -3.40 3.66
N ALA A 89 -7.24 -2.76 2.55
CA ALA A 89 -6.45 -3.39 1.49
C ALA A 89 -5.26 -2.53 1.06
N PRO A 90 -4.10 -2.63 1.76
CA PRO A 90 -2.87 -1.99 1.30
C PRO A 90 -2.37 -2.62 -0.01
N ALA A 91 -2.41 -1.86 -1.10
CA ALA A 91 -1.97 -2.32 -2.43
C ALA A 91 -1.73 -1.15 -3.38
N GLY A 92 -1.06 -1.39 -4.52
CA GLY A 92 -0.95 -0.40 -5.60
C GLY A 92 -2.30 -0.21 -6.32
N PRO A 93 -2.87 1.01 -6.32
CA PRO A 93 -4.11 1.27 -7.07
C PRO A 93 -3.87 1.30 -8.59
N PRO A 94 -4.87 0.87 -9.40
CA PRO A 94 -6.11 0.26 -9.01
C PRO A 94 -5.94 -1.19 -8.52
N THR A 95 -6.53 -1.51 -7.36
CA THR A 95 -6.53 -2.87 -6.81
C THR A 95 -7.69 -3.66 -7.40
N GLY A 96 -7.43 -4.78 -8.07
CA GLY A 96 -8.42 -5.54 -8.82
C GLY A 96 -9.66 -5.95 -8.02
N ALA A 97 -9.49 -6.33 -6.75
CA ALA A 97 -10.60 -6.68 -5.85
C ALA A 97 -11.53 -5.49 -5.59
N ILE A 98 -10.97 -4.30 -5.34
CA ILE A 98 -11.75 -3.07 -5.11
C ILE A 98 -12.43 -2.64 -6.42
N THR A 99 -11.71 -2.72 -7.56
CA THR A 99 -12.30 -2.43 -8.88
C THR A 99 -13.52 -3.29 -9.15
N LYS A 100 -13.42 -4.61 -8.92
CA LYS A 100 -14.53 -5.55 -9.09
C LYS A 100 -15.69 -5.23 -8.14
N LEU A 101 -15.39 -4.97 -6.85
CA LEU A 101 -16.39 -4.62 -5.85
C LEU A 101 -17.21 -3.39 -6.26
N MET A 102 -16.51 -2.30 -6.62
CA MET A 102 -17.15 -1.03 -6.97
C MET A 102 -17.90 -1.11 -8.31
N ALA A 103 -17.33 -1.79 -9.31
CA ALA A 103 -17.99 -1.98 -10.61
C ALA A 103 -19.30 -2.79 -10.51
N ALA A 104 -19.32 -3.83 -9.68
CA ALA A 104 -20.49 -4.69 -9.52
C ALA A 104 -21.57 -4.08 -8.58
N ASN A 105 -21.24 -3.04 -7.83
CA ASN A 105 -22.07 -2.46 -6.77
C ASN A 105 -22.05 -0.93 -6.82
N GLU A 106 -22.33 -0.37 -7.97
CA GLU A 106 -22.25 1.07 -8.23
C GLU A 106 -22.87 1.91 -7.10
N GLY A 107 -22.08 2.84 -6.54
CA GLY A 107 -22.49 3.76 -5.50
C GLY A 107 -22.70 3.15 -4.10
N LYS A 108 -22.61 1.83 -3.92
CA LYS A 108 -22.83 1.19 -2.61
C LYS A 108 -21.63 1.21 -1.69
N PHE A 109 -20.44 1.37 -2.22
CA PHE A 109 -19.19 1.38 -1.47
C PHE A 109 -18.37 2.62 -1.79
N THR A 110 -17.62 3.09 -0.81
CA THR A 110 -16.73 4.24 -0.95
C THR A 110 -15.39 3.99 -0.26
N LEU A 111 -14.36 4.65 -0.78
CA LEU A 111 -13.05 4.75 -0.14
C LEU A 111 -13.07 5.90 0.86
N LEU A 112 -12.50 5.68 2.03
CA LEU A 112 -12.34 6.71 3.05
C LEU A 112 -11.06 7.52 2.82
N ASN A 113 -11.15 8.83 3.09
CA ASN A 113 -9.98 9.69 3.20
C ASN A 113 -9.28 9.46 4.55
N VAL A 114 -7.99 9.74 4.56
CA VAL A 114 -7.18 9.85 5.78
C VAL A 114 -6.79 11.32 5.92
N THR A 115 -7.30 11.98 6.93
CA THR A 115 -6.94 13.38 7.21
C THR A 115 -5.49 13.47 7.72
N PRO A 116 -4.83 14.65 7.63
CA PRO A 116 -3.47 14.81 8.17
C PRO A 116 -3.34 14.42 9.65
N ASP A 117 -4.33 14.73 10.48
CA ASP A 117 -4.34 14.37 11.90
C ASP A 117 -4.48 12.86 12.11
N GLU A 118 -5.35 12.21 11.33
CA GLU A 118 -5.49 10.76 11.34
C GLU A 118 -4.20 10.10 10.85
N ALA A 119 -3.59 10.59 9.76
CA ALA A 119 -2.32 10.09 9.24
C ALA A 119 -1.20 10.14 10.29
N ALA A 120 -1.07 11.26 11.01
CA ALA A 120 -0.09 11.42 12.07
C ALA A 120 -0.30 10.42 13.21
N LYS A 121 -1.55 10.19 13.63
CA LYS A 121 -1.90 9.20 14.65
C LYS A 121 -1.63 7.78 14.17
N MET A 122 -2.04 7.45 12.95
CA MET A 122 -1.87 6.13 12.33
C MET A 122 -0.39 5.77 12.16
N ASP A 123 0.44 6.71 11.71
CA ASP A 123 1.90 6.50 11.60
C ASP A 123 2.58 6.38 12.98
N GLY A 124 2.07 7.10 13.98
CA GLY A 124 2.59 7.06 15.36
C GLY A 124 4.06 7.48 15.47
N GLY A 125 4.51 8.41 14.62
CA GLY A 125 5.87 8.94 14.61
C GLY A 125 6.92 8.03 13.99
N ARG A 126 6.51 6.97 13.29
CA ARG A 126 7.43 6.02 12.61
C ARG A 126 8.02 6.60 11.33
N ASN A 127 7.37 7.60 10.73
CA ASN A 127 7.73 8.19 9.44
C ASN A 127 7.82 7.15 8.30
N LEU A 128 6.93 6.15 8.34
CA LEU A 128 6.84 5.09 7.34
C LEU A 128 5.76 5.35 6.31
N TRP A 129 4.67 5.99 6.72
CA TRP A 129 3.56 6.31 5.84
C TRP A 129 3.59 7.78 5.44
N VAL A 130 3.50 8.01 4.15
CA VAL A 130 3.48 9.36 3.56
C VAL A 130 2.12 9.62 2.91
N PRO A 131 1.68 10.88 2.80
CA PRO A 131 0.45 11.22 2.08
C PRO A 131 0.46 10.70 0.64
N TYR A 132 -0.67 10.19 0.19
CA TYR A 132 -0.88 9.72 -1.17
C TYR A 132 -2.30 10.09 -1.64
N THR A 133 -2.43 10.45 -2.92
CA THR A 133 -3.73 10.72 -3.53
C THR A 133 -4.06 9.65 -4.57
N ILE A 134 -5.19 8.97 -4.37
CA ILE A 134 -5.82 8.12 -5.38
C ILE A 134 -6.67 9.05 -6.23
N SER A 135 -6.25 9.29 -7.48
CA SER A 135 -6.92 10.23 -8.36
C SER A 135 -8.36 9.80 -8.69
N ALA A 136 -9.23 10.77 -8.86
CA ALA A 136 -10.59 10.55 -9.35
C ALA A 136 -10.58 9.67 -10.61
N GLY A 137 -11.58 8.80 -10.74
CA GLY A 137 -11.70 7.86 -11.86
C GLY A 137 -10.76 6.65 -11.79
N THR A 138 -9.98 6.47 -10.71
CA THR A 138 -9.16 5.26 -10.50
C THR A 138 -10.05 4.02 -10.33
N TYR A 139 -11.18 4.18 -9.66
CA TYR A 139 -12.18 3.12 -9.46
C TYR A 139 -13.54 3.52 -10.04
N PRO A 140 -14.35 2.55 -10.48
CA PRO A 140 -15.72 2.81 -10.93
C PRO A 140 -16.54 3.56 -9.86
N GLY A 141 -17.17 4.68 -10.23
CA GLY A 141 -17.97 5.49 -9.32
C GLY A 141 -17.18 6.35 -8.32
N GLN A 142 -15.86 6.38 -8.42
CA GLN A 142 -15.01 7.28 -7.63
C GLN A 142 -14.79 8.59 -8.40
N ASP A 143 -15.68 9.56 -8.20
CA ASP A 143 -15.70 10.84 -8.94
C ASP A 143 -14.78 11.91 -8.34
N LYS A 144 -14.19 11.67 -7.18
CA LYS A 144 -13.32 12.61 -6.46
C LYS A 144 -12.01 11.94 -6.09
N ASP A 145 -10.97 12.74 -5.94
CA ASP A 145 -9.72 12.31 -5.33
C ASP A 145 -9.96 11.76 -3.91
N VAL A 146 -9.24 10.69 -3.58
CA VAL A 146 -9.20 10.16 -2.22
C VAL A 146 -7.79 10.36 -1.66
N VAL A 147 -7.68 11.19 -0.64
CA VAL A 147 -6.42 11.40 0.08
C VAL A 147 -6.26 10.29 1.11
N THR A 148 -5.14 9.60 1.06
CA THR A 148 -4.80 8.50 1.98
C THR A 148 -3.32 8.53 2.30
N ILE A 149 -2.80 7.43 2.82
CA ILE A 149 -1.38 7.26 3.13
C ILE A 149 -0.82 6.03 2.41
N ALA A 150 0.48 6.05 2.16
CA ALA A 150 1.18 4.97 1.48
C ALA A 150 2.56 4.74 2.08
N GLN A 151 3.07 3.54 1.93
CA GLN A 151 4.46 3.19 2.22
C GLN A 151 5.12 2.59 0.97
N PRO A 152 6.46 2.66 0.84
CA PRO A 152 7.13 2.07 -0.31
C PRO A 152 7.02 0.55 -0.28
N ASN A 153 6.60 -0.03 -1.41
CA ASN A 153 6.79 -1.44 -1.69
C ASN A 153 8.14 -1.59 -2.37
N PHE A 154 9.11 -2.23 -1.73
CA PHE A 154 10.48 -2.24 -2.20
C PHE A 154 11.05 -3.66 -2.31
N LEU A 155 11.95 -3.85 -3.27
CA LEU A 155 12.72 -5.07 -3.43
C LEU A 155 13.91 -5.03 -2.45
N ALA A 156 14.04 -6.09 -1.67
CA ALA A 156 15.16 -6.29 -0.76
C ALA A 156 15.82 -7.65 -0.99
N VAL A 157 17.10 -7.72 -0.69
CA VAL A 157 17.91 -8.96 -0.78
C VAL A 157 18.73 -9.15 0.49
N ASN A 158 19.28 -10.35 0.69
CA ASN A 158 20.30 -10.58 1.71
C ASN A 158 21.56 -9.78 1.35
N ALA A 159 22.26 -9.27 2.37
CA ALA A 159 23.49 -8.53 2.18
C ALA A 159 24.61 -9.38 1.54
N ASP A 160 24.56 -10.69 1.72
CA ASP A 160 25.57 -11.65 1.25
C ASP A 160 25.37 -12.10 -0.22
N VAL A 161 24.31 -11.64 -0.88
CA VAL A 161 24.12 -11.93 -2.31
C VAL A 161 25.28 -11.29 -3.09
N PRO A 162 25.92 -11.99 -4.05
CA PRO A 162 27.03 -11.43 -4.80
C PRO A 162 26.66 -10.12 -5.52
N GLU A 163 27.58 -9.14 -5.47
CA GLU A 163 27.35 -7.81 -6.06
C GLU A 163 26.91 -7.88 -7.51
N GLU A 164 27.56 -8.72 -8.30
CA GLU A 164 27.26 -8.87 -9.72
C GLU A 164 25.84 -9.39 -9.99
N HIS A 165 25.34 -10.29 -9.14
CA HIS A 165 23.96 -10.82 -9.29
C HIS A 165 22.94 -9.73 -9.05
N VAL A 166 23.13 -8.88 -8.02
CA VAL A 166 22.18 -7.78 -7.73
C VAL A 166 22.32 -6.66 -8.73
N TYR A 167 23.53 -6.39 -9.25
CA TYR A 167 23.74 -5.46 -10.36
C TYR A 167 22.95 -5.89 -11.61
N LEU A 168 23.12 -7.15 -12.04
CA LEU A 168 22.42 -7.69 -13.21
C LEU A 168 20.90 -7.69 -13.02
N LEU A 169 20.42 -8.07 -11.81
CA LEU A 169 19.00 -8.02 -11.48
C LEU A 169 18.45 -6.60 -11.58
N THR A 170 19.13 -5.63 -11.00
CA THR A 170 18.71 -4.22 -11.02
C THR A 170 18.69 -3.68 -12.45
N LYS A 171 19.74 -3.95 -13.19
CA LYS A 171 19.86 -3.58 -14.62
C LYS A 171 18.73 -4.19 -15.45
N ALA A 172 18.55 -5.50 -15.37
CA ALA A 172 17.49 -6.21 -16.11
C ALA A 172 16.10 -5.66 -15.79
N MET A 173 15.83 -5.34 -14.52
CA MET A 173 14.53 -4.79 -14.09
C MET A 173 14.24 -3.44 -14.75
N PHE A 174 15.20 -2.51 -14.75
CA PHE A 174 14.99 -1.18 -15.32
C PHE A 174 15.10 -1.12 -16.85
N GLU A 175 15.94 -1.94 -17.45
CA GLU A 175 16.02 -2.03 -18.91
C GLU A 175 14.78 -2.70 -19.54
N ASN A 176 13.99 -3.45 -18.75
CA ASN A 176 12.77 -4.12 -19.21
C ASN A 176 11.50 -3.55 -18.56
N LEU A 177 11.50 -2.30 -18.11
CA LEU A 177 10.31 -1.66 -17.52
C LEU A 177 9.05 -1.75 -18.39
N PRO A 178 9.07 -1.56 -19.72
CA PRO A 178 7.89 -1.69 -20.56
C PRO A 178 7.22 -3.08 -20.44
N PHE A 179 8.03 -4.14 -20.34
CA PHE A 179 7.51 -5.50 -20.13
C PHE A 179 6.81 -5.63 -18.76
N LEU A 180 7.44 -5.14 -17.69
CA LEU A 180 6.85 -5.16 -16.33
C LEU A 180 5.56 -4.34 -16.27
N GLN A 181 5.54 -3.18 -16.92
CA GLN A 181 4.38 -2.28 -16.96
C GLN A 181 3.19 -2.86 -17.73
N ALA A 182 3.44 -3.79 -18.66
CA ALA A 182 2.38 -4.53 -19.34
C ALA A 182 1.74 -5.61 -18.46
N ILE A 183 2.45 -6.09 -17.42
CA ILE A 183 1.95 -7.16 -16.54
C ILE A 183 0.97 -6.62 -15.50
N HIS A 184 1.30 -5.48 -14.86
CA HIS A 184 0.46 -4.93 -13.78
C HIS A 184 0.48 -3.40 -13.75
N PRO A 185 -0.68 -2.72 -13.62
CA PRO A 185 -0.76 -1.25 -13.64
C PRO A 185 0.11 -0.55 -12.59
N ALA A 186 0.25 -1.11 -11.38
CA ALA A 186 1.07 -0.50 -10.33
C ALA A 186 2.55 -0.34 -10.73
N THR A 187 3.08 -1.19 -11.62
CA THR A 187 4.46 -1.10 -12.09
C THR A 187 4.72 0.11 -12.99
N LYS A 188 3.65 0.78 -13.48
CA LYS A 188 3.78 2.07 -14.18
C LYS A 188 4.35 3.18 -13.28
N ALA A 189 4.29 3.01 -11.96
CA ALA A 189 4.92 3.91 -11.01
C ALA A 189 6.44 3.73 -10.92
N MET A 190 6.97 2.60 -11.42
CA MET A 190 8.41 2.32 -11.41
C MET A 190 9.12 3.23 -12.41
N ALA A 191 10.16 3.88 -11.94
CA ALA A 191 11.08 4.68 -12.74
C ALA A 191 12.43 4.67 -12.04
N VAL A 192 13.51 4.72 -12.80
CA VAL A 192 14.87 4.67 -12.23
C VAL A 192 15.15 5.86 -11.32
N GLU A 193 14.60 7.04 -11.64
CA GLU A 193 14.74 8.26 -10.85
C GLU A 193 14.03 8.16 -9.50
N LYS A 194 13.05 7.27 -9.37
CA LYS A 194 12.26 7.03 -8.15
C LYS A 194 12.76 5.82 -7.36
N ALA A 195 13.73 5.09 -7.89
CA ALA A 195 14.15 3.81 -7.34
C ALA A 195 14.65 3.84 -5.89
N MET A 196 15.12 5.00 -5.44
CA MET A 196 15.64 5.20 -4.08
C MET A 196 14.67 5.90 -3.12
N ALA A 197 13.47 6.26 -3.59
CA ALA A 197 12.50 7.00 -2.80
C ALA A 197 11.96 6.14 -1.64
N GLY A 198 12.04 6.67 -0.42
CA GLY A 198 11.47 6.03 0.78
C GLY A 198 12.12 4.72 1.21
N LEU A 199 13.26 4.30 0.64
CA LEU A 199 13.93 3.07 1.04
C LEU A 199 14.36 3.12 2.51
N PRO A 200 14.01 2.09 3.33
CA PRO A 200 14.24 2.12 4.78
C PRO A 200 15.63 1.64 5.20
N VAL A 201 16.36 0.94 4.32
CA VAL A 201 17.69 0.39 4.62
C VAL A 201 18.65 0.70 3.48
N PRO A 202 19.98 0.68 3.74
CA PRO A 202 21.00 0.94 2.72
C PRO A 202 20.87 0.05 1.49
N LEU A 203 21.28 0.59 0.35
CA LEU A 203 21.33 -0.15 -0.93
C LEU A 203 22.33 -1.32 -0.84
N HIS A 204 22.01 -2.35 -1.61
CA HIS A 204 22.99 -3.38 -1.92
C HIS A 204 24.07 -2.80 -2.86
N PRO A 205 25.37 -3.17 -2.70
CA PRO A 205 26.44 -2.66 -3.56
C PRO A 205 26.16 -2.81 -5.05
N GLY A 206 25.59 -3.93 -5.48
CA GLY A 206 25.23 -4.17 -6.88
C GLY A 206 24.14 -3.22 -7.40
N ALA A 207 23.12 -2.89 -6.58
CA ALA A 207 22.13 -1.89 -6.97
C ALA A 207 22.75 -0.49 -7.04
N ALA A 208 23.59 -0.14 -6.07
CA ALA A 208 24.33 1.13 -6.04
C ALA A 208 25.24 1.29 -7.28
N LYS A 209 25.90 0.20 -7.72
CA LYS A 209 26.71 0.17 -8.94
C LYS A 209 25.90 0.55 -10.18
N TYR A 210 24.73 -0.07 -10.35
CA TYR A 210 23.84 0.25 -11.47
C TYR A 210 23.35 1.71 -11.44
N TYR A 211 22.92 2.20 -10.27
CA TYR A 211 22.43 3.59 -10.19
C TYR A 211 23.50 4.62 -10.49
N LYS A 212 24.75 4.38 -10.09
CA LYS A 212 25.88 5.23 -10.48
C LYS A 212 26.17 5.16 -11.99
N GLU A 213 26.06 3.97 -12.59
CA GLU A 213 26.22 3.77 -14.06
C GLU A 213 25.23 4.61 -14.86
N VAL A 214 23.98 4.71 -14.38
CA VAL A 214 22.94 5.51 -15.04
C VAL A 214 22.90 6.98 -14.56
N GLY A 215 23.91 7.42 -13.80
CA GLY A 215 24.10 8.82 -13.43
C GLY A 215 23.26 9.33 -12.25
N LEU A 216 22.78 8.43 -11.40
CA LEU A 216 22.03 8.83 -10.22
C LEU A 216 22.95 9.02 -9.01
N ASP A 217 22.73 10.12 -8.28
CA ASP A 217 23.36 10.36 -6.98
C ASP A 217 22.69 9.51 -5.89
N ILE A 218 23.50 8.81 -5.11
CA ILE A 218 23.01 7.98 -4.00
C ILE A 218 23.05 8.79 -2.71
N PRO A 219 21.90 9.01 -2.04
CA PRO A 219 21.88 9.68 -0.74
C PRO A 219 22.75 8.96 0.30
N ASP A 220 23.49 9.71 1.14
CA ASP A 220 24.41 9.17 2.15
C ASP A 220 23.76 8.11 3.05
N ARG A 221 22.49 8.31 3.44
CA ARG A 221 21.73 7.35 4.26
C ARG A 221 21.55 5.98 3.61
N LEU A 222 21.66 5.90 2.28
CA LEU A 222 21.53 4.67 1.49
C LEU A 222 22.89 4.06 1.11
N MET A 223 23.99 4.73 1.43
CA MET A 223 25.33 4.17 1.26
C MET A 223 25.55 3.05 2.28
N ALA A 224 25.96 1.87 1.81
CA ALA A 224 26.38 0.79 2.69
C ALA A 224 27.68 1.21 3.41
N LYS A 225 27.66 1.13 4.72
CA LYS A 225 28.88 1.26 5.55
C LYS A 225 29.61 -0.07 5.58
#